data_a7eb51cba2e1d728abb2301909cc4e37
#
_entry.id   a7eb51cba2e1d728abb2301909cc4e37
#
_cell.length_a   1.000
_cell.length_b   1.000
_cell.length_c   1.000
_cell.angle_alpha   90.00
_cell.angle_beta   90.00
_cell.angle_gamma   90.00
#
_symmetry.space_group_name_H-M   'P 1'
#
loop_
_entity.id
_entity.type
_entity.pdbx_description
1 polymer ?
#
loop_
_entity_poly.entity_id
_entity_poly.type
_entity_poly.pdbx_seq_one_letter_code
_entity_poly.pdbx_strand_id
1 'polypeptide(L)'
;MGLRVNSNIASLNAQRSLSNTTDRLQANYRRLSTGLRISTAADDAAGLAISERFRAQVRSTQQAIRNAQDGISLTQTGEGALNEVSSILIRMRELSIQAANGTVSAADRTTLNQEFTDLINEIDRIAQSTTFNGVRLLDGTGSTLTFQVGTGTTTGIDTIQLSTSNTLASTLGLASLDIGSGGNPSIAINTLDQAINAVSRVRGQFGAAQNRLTTTIANLQIQTENLSAAESRIRDVDVAVETSALTRNSILQQAAISILAQANTQPQAALQLLQS
;
A
#
# COMPACT_ATOMS: atom_id res chain seq x y z
N MET A 1 -34.41 48.09 -36.10
CA MET A 1 -33.58 48.85 -35.14
C MET A 1 -33.09 50.07 -35.88
N GLY A 2 -33.25 51.31 -35.33
CA GLY A 2 -32.75 52.51 -35.96
C GLY A 2 -31.23 52.52 -36.03
N LEU A 3 -30.64 52.97 -37.13
CA LEU A 3 -29.20 53.17 -37.33
C LEU A 3 -28.72 54.32 -36.40
N ARG A 4 -27.97 53.90 -35.35
CA ARG A 4 -27.33 54.85 -34.40
C ARG A 4 -25.85 54.93 -34.68
N VAL A 5 -25.33 56.13 -34.99
CA VAL A 5 -23.94 56.32 -35.38
C VAL A 5 -23.00 56.33 -34.15
N ASN A 6 -23.44 56.92 -33.02
CA ASN A 6 -22.60 57.07 -31.81
C ASN A 6 -22.52 55.86 -30.89
N SER A 7 -23.42 54.85 -31.04
CA SER A 7 -23.43 53.65 -30.20
C SER A 7 -23.71 52.41 -31.05
N ASN A 8 -22.67 51.60 -31.31
CA ASN A 8 -22.80 50.39 -32.07
C ASN A 8 -23.11 49.19 -31.17
N ILE A 9 -24.36 48.99 -30.81
CA ILE A 9 -24.84 47.92 -29.93
C ILE A 9 -24.55 46.56 -30.54
N ALA A 10 -24.60 46.41 -31.90
CA ALA A 10 -24.31 45.16 -32.57
C ALA A 10 -22.82 44.76 -32.40
N SER A 11 -21.89 45.72 -32.52
CA SER A 11 -20.46 45.49 -32.26
C SER A 11 -20.19 45.12 -30.80
N LEU A 12 -20.81 45.81 -29.82
CA LEU A 12 -20.69 45.46 -28.40
C LEU A 12 -21.17 44.06 -28.07
N ASN A 13 -22.33 43.64 -28.68
CA ASN A 13 -22.84 42.31 -28.50
C ASN A 13 -21.90 41.25 -29.16
N ALA A 14 -21.38 41.55 -30.35
CA ALA A 14 -20.42 40.65 -31.00
C ALA A 14 -19.10 40.51 -30.19
N GLN A 15 -18.59 41.64 -29.64
CA GLN A 15 -17.41 41.60 -28.74
C GLN A 15 -17.66 40.74 -27.49
N ARG A 16 -18.81 40.91 -26.84
CA ARG A 16 -19.17 40.05 -25.67
C ARG A 16 -19.25 38.58 -26.02
N SER A 17 -19.86 38.27 -27.17
CA SER A 17 -19.96 36.87 -27.65
C SER A 17 -18.58 36.31 -28.00
N LEU A 18 -17.71 37.09 -28.60
CA LEU A 18 -16.32 36.73 -28.89
C LEU A 18 -15.54 36.44 -27.60
N SER A 19 -15.62 37.36 -26.61
CA SER A 19 -14.97 37.14 -25.30
C SER A 19 -15.44 35.83 -24.65
N ASN A 20 -16.74 35.63 -24.54
CA ASN A 20 -17.29 34.39 -23.95
C ASN A 20 -16.84 33.11 -24.69
N THR A 21 -16.72 33.18 -26.02
CA THR A 21 -16.28 32.04 -26.84
C THR A 21 -14.77 31.79 -26.63
N THR A 22 -13.98 32.86 -26.53
CA THR A 22 -12.54 32.76 -26.24
C THR A 22 -12.30 32.15 -24.87
N ASP A 23 -13.03 32.55 -23.85
CA ASP A 23 -12.92 32.00 -22.49
C ASP A 23 -13.26 30.49 -22.48
N ARG A 24 -14.32 30.09 -23.22
CA ARG A 24 -14.66 28.68 -23.39
C ARG A 24 -13.57 27.88 -24.11
N LEU A 25 -12.98 28.43 -25.15
CA LEU A 25 -11.86 27.81 -25.86
C LEU A 25 -10.65 27.60 -24.94
N GLN A 26 -10.30 28.60 -24.14
CA GLN A 26 -9.21 28.50 -23.17
C GLN A 26 -9.51 27.39 -22.13
N ALA A 27 -10.77 27.25 -21.66
CA ALA A 27 -11.18 26.17 -20.78
C ALA A 27 -11.03 24.79 -21.45
N ASN A 28 -11.47 24.66 -22.73
CA ASN A 28 -11.31 23.42 -23.49
C ASN A 28 -9.83 23.04 -23.67
N TYR A 29 -8.96 24.00 -24.03
CA TYR A 29 -7.52 23.77 -24.14
C TYR A 29 -6.91 23.32 -22.82
N ARG A 30 -7.25 23.95 -21.70
CA ARG A 30 -6.78 23.58 -20.38
C ARG A 30 -7.19 22.16 -20.02
N ARG A 31 -8.47 21.78 -20.22
CA ARG A 31 -8.99 20.43 -19.93
C ARG A 31 -8.34 19.37 -20.80
N LEU A 32 -8.18 19.62 -22.08
CA LEU A 32 -7.50 18.68 -23.00
C LEU A 32 -6.01 18.54 -22.67
N SER A 33 -5.35 19.65 -22.29
CA SER A 33 -3.94 19.61 -21.92
C SER A 33 -3.67 18.88 -20.60
N THR A 34 -4.57 19.04 -19.61
CA THR A 34 -4.44 18.38 -18.30
C THR A 34 -5.03 16.98 -18.26
N GLY A 35 -5.92 16.63 -19.19
CA GLY A 35 -6.73 15.41 -19.16
C GLY A 35 -7.82 15.44 -18.07
N LEU A 36 -8.03 16.60 -17.42
CA LEU A 36 -8.94 16.74 -16.30
C LEU A 36 -10.13 17.66 -16.65
N ARG A 37 -11.33 17.21 -16.35
CA ARG A 37 -12.56 17.99 -16.41
C ARG A 37 -12.60 19.05 -15.30
N ILE A 38 -12.15 18.66 -14.09
CA ILE A 38 -12.07 19.52 -12.91
C ILE A 38 -10.60 19.74 -12.58
N SER A 39 -10.07 20.91 -12.93
CA SER A 39 -8.67 21.28 -12.64
C SER A 39 -8.55 22.30 -11.52
N THR A 40 -9.58 23.14 -11.33
CA THR A 40 -9.61 24.22 -10.33
C THR A 40 -10.90 24.19 -9.54
N ALA A 41 -10.92 24.81 -8.35
CA ALA A 41 -12.13 24.95 -7.54
C ALA A 41 -13.22 25.78 -8.24
N ALA A 42 -12.85 26.62 -9.22
CA ALA A 42 -13.79 27.38 -10.02
C ALA A 42 -14.58 26.50 -11.01
N ASP A 43 -14.03 25.33 -11.42
CA ASP A 43 -14.74 24.42 -12.32
C ASP A 43 -15.86 23.66 -11.59
N ASP A 44 -15.55 23.10 -10.39
CA ASP A 44 -16.51 22.42 -9.51
C ASP A 44 -15.85 22.22 -8.13
N ALA A 45 -16.23 23.04 -7.15
CA ALA A 45 -15.67 22.98 -5.80
C ALA A 45 -16.05 21.69 -5.05
N ALA A 46 -17.27 21.17 -5.26
CA ALA A 46 -17.75 19.97 -4.61
C ALA A 46 -17.07 18.72 -5.19
N GLY A 47 -17.03 18.61 -6.52
CA GLY A 47 -16.34 17.54 -7.22
C GLY A 47 -14.83 17.50 -6.91
N LEU A 48 -14.19 18.66 -6.83
CA LEU A 48 -12.78 18.75 -6.45
C LEU A 48 -12.55 18.22 -5.02
N ALA A 49 -13.37 18.65 -4.05
CA ALA A 49 -13.23 18.21 -2.66
C ALA A 49 -13.46 16.68 -2.51
N ILE A 50 -14.37 16.10 -3.27
CA ILE A 50 -14.62 14.65 -3.28
C ILE A 50 -13.42 13.92 -3.93
N SER A 51 -12.94 14.40 -5.09
CA SER A 51 -11.81 13.78 -5.78
C SER A 51 -10.52 13.82 -4.96
N GLU A 52 -10.23 14.91 -4.27
CA GLU A 52 -9.07 15.00 -3.38
C GLU A 52 -9.17 14.04 -2.17
N ARG A 53 -10.37 13.80 -1.63
CA ARG A 53 -10.58 12.77 -0.62
C ARG A 53 -10.31 11.36 -1.17
N PHE A 54 -10.82 11.04 -2.36
CA PHE A 54 -10.52 9.75 -2.98
C PHE A 54 -9.04 9.58 -3.25
N ARG A 55 -8.38 10.61 -3.75
CA ARG A 55 -6.93 10.62 -3.97
C ARG A 55 -6.13 10.40 -2.69
N ALA A 56 -6.54 11.03 -1.60
CA ALA A 56 -5.93 10.81 -0.29
C ALA A 56 -6.13 9.34 0.17
N GLN A 57 -7.34 8.79 0.00
CA GLN A 57 -7.64 7.40 0.32
C GLN A 57 -6.83 6.42 -0.53
N VAL A 58 -6.73 6.64 -1.86
CA VAL A 58 -5.93 5.81 -2.77
C VAL A 58 -4.47 5.78 -2.32
N ARG A 59 -3.87 6.94 -2.02
CA ARG A 59 -2.49 7.02 -1.53
C ARG A 59 -2.30 6.33 -0.19
N SER A 60 -3.24 6.50 0.74
CA SER A 60 -3.21 5.83 2.05
C SER A 60 -3.34 4.32 1.91
N THR A 61 -4.23 3.84 1.04
CA THR A 61 -4.41 2.40 0.76
C THR A 61 -3.15 1.80 0.12
N GLN A 62 -2.50 2.51 -0.81
CA GLN A 62 -1.24 2.08 -1.38
C GLN A 62 -0.12 1.99 -0.32
N GLN A 63 -0.09 2.91 0.65
CA GLN A 63 0.86 2.81 1.75
C GLN A 63 0.53 1.62 2.66
N ALA A 64 -0.75 1.35 2.94
CA ALA A 64 -1.17 0.19 3.71
C ALA A 64 -0.79 -1.13 3.03
N ILE A 65 -0.85 -1.20 1.69
CA ILE A 65 -0.37 -2.35 0.91
C ILE A 65 1.14 -2.55 1.13
N ARG A 66 1.95 -1.48 1.07
CA ARG A 66 3.40 -1.59 1.33
C ARG A 66 3.68 -2.04 2.76
N ASN A 67 2.99 -1.48 3.75
CA ASN A 67 3.13 -1.91 5.14
C ASN A 67 2.77 -3.40 5.34
N ALA A 68 1.76 -3.89 4.62
CA ALA A 68 1.40 -5.30 4.64
C ALA A 68 2.49 -6.19 3.99
N GLN A 69 3.12 -5.72 2.91
CA GLN A 69 4.26 -6.42 2.27
C GLN A 69 5.48 -6.48 3.20
N ASP A 70 5.77 -5.39 3.91
CA ASP A 70 6.82 -5.36 4.93
C ASP A 70 6.52 -6.37 6.05
N GLY A 71 5.25 -6.46 6.47
CA GLY A 71 4.79 -7.47 7.43
C GLY A 71 4.99 -8.90 6.92
N ILE A 72 4.72 -9.18 5.64
CA ILE A 72 4.99 -10.49 5.03
C ILE A 72 6.49 -10.79 5.03
N SER A 73 7.32 -9.84 4.64
CA SER A 73 8.79 -10.03 4.63
C SER A 73 9.34 -10.32 6.02
N LEU A 74 8.82 -9.64 7.04
CA LEU A 74 9.16 -9.90 8.43
C LEU A 74 8.74 -11.31 8.88
N THR A 75 7.51 -11.72 8.56
CA THR A 75 7.02 -13.07 8.94
C THR A 75 7.82 -14.15 8.24
N GLN A 76 8.20 -13.98 6.99
CA GLN A 76 9.07 -14.92 6.24
C GLN A 76 10.46 -15.03 6.86
N THR A 77 11.05 -13.90 7.29
CA THR A 77 12.34 -13.91 7.99
C THR A 77 12.27 -14.71 9.29
N GLY A 78 11.23 -14.47 10.09
CA GLY A 78 11.01 -15.21 11.34
C GLY A 78 10.71 -16.69 11.10
N GLU A 79 9.91 -17.03 10.10
CA GLU A 79 9.59 -18.41 9.75
C GLU A 79 10.82 -19.18 9.25
N GLY A 80 11.69 -18.55 8.44
CA GLY A 80 12.94 -19.14 8.00
C GLY A 80 13.83 -19.53 9.18
N ALA A 81 14.00 -18.62 10.14
CA ALA A 81 14.77 -18.91 11.35
C ALA A 81 14.15 -20.02 12.22
N LEU A 82 12.81 -20.02 12.36
CA LEU A 82 12.11 -21.07 13.10
C LEU A 82 12.19 -22.44 12.42
N ASN A 83 12.33 -22.48 11.11
CA ASN A 83 12.55 -23.72 10.38
C ASN A 83 13.92 -24.34 10.72
N GLU A 84 14.96 -23.54 10.81
CA GLU A 84 16.30 -23.98 11.25
C GLU A 84 16.26 -24.45 12.70
N VAL A 85 15.61 -23.70 13.62
CA VAL A 85 15.41 -24.12 15.01
C VAL A 85 14.69 -25.47 15.09
N SER A 86 13.65 -25.67 14.27
CA SER A 86 12.93 -26.94 14.22
C SER A 86 13.83 -28.10 13.75
N SER A 87 14.69 -27.88 12.76
CA SER A 87 15.65 -28.86 12.27
C SER A 87 16.66 -29.24 13.34
N ILE A 88 17.17 -28.27 14.09
CA ILE A 88 18.07 -28.48 15.21
C ILE A 88 17.38 -29.29 16.32
N LEU A 89 16.14 -28.96 16.69
CA LEU A 89 15.39 -29.71 17.72
C LEU A 89 15.19 -31.16 17.32
N ILE A 90 14.91 -31.44 16.04
CA ILE A 90 14.80 -32.81 15.52
C ILE A 90 16.13 -33.54 15.65
N ARG A 91 17.24 -32.88 15.30
CA ARG A 91 18.61 -33.45 15.45
C ARG A 91 18.94 -33.73 16.92
N MET A 92 18.61 -32.83 17.83
CA MET A 92 18.79 -33.01 19.27
C MET A 92 17.97 -34.22 19.78
N ARG A 93 16.76 -34.39 19.24
CA ARG A 93 15.91 -35.55 19.57
C ARG A 93 16.54 -36.87 19.10
N GLU A 94 17.14 -36.92 17.92
CA GLU A 94 17.89 -38.06 17.42
C GLU A 94 19.05 -38.41 18.36
N LEU A 95 19.86 -37.40 18.76
CA LEU A 95 20.96 -37.58 19.71
C LEU A 95 20.47 -38.11 21.06
N SER A 96 19.34 -37.63 21.55
CA SER A 96 18.75 -38.09 22.80
C SER A 96 18.30 -39.57 22.73
N ILE A 97 17.71 -39.99 21.61
CA ILE A 97 17.34 -41.37 21.38
C ILE A 97 18.58 -42.26 21.29
N GLN A 98 19.65 -41.81 20.62
CA GLN A 98 20.92 -42.50 20.53
C GLN A 98 21.55 -42.67 21.92
N ALA A 99 21.58 -41.59 22.72
CA ALA A 99 22.11 -41.61 24.07
C ALA A 99 21.31 -42.50 25.04
N ALA A 100 20.01 -42.67 24.78
CA ALA A 100 19.14 -43.56 25.58
C ALA A 100 19.42 -45.04 25.34
N ASN A 101 20.13 -45.38 24.26
CA ASN A 101 20.44 -46.76 23.96
C ASN A 101 21.50 -47.31 24.97
N GLY A 102 21.19 -48.46 25.60
CA GLY A 102 22.06 -49.11 26.57
C GLY A 102 23.42 -49.65 26.02
N THR A 103 23.56 -49.69 24.68
CA THR A 103 24.82 -50.09 24.03
C THR A 103 25.84 -48.96 23.91
N VAL A 104 25.45 -47.70 24.18
CA VAL A 104 26.32 -46.53 24.07
C VAL A 104 27.13 -46.39 25.37
N SER A 105 28.47 -46.32 25.25
CA SER A 105 29.36 -46.19 26.41
C SER A 105 29.25 -44.79 27.06
N ALA A 106 29.72 -44.66 28.30
CA ALA A 106 29.73 -43.37 28.99
C ALA A 106 30.62 -42.31 28.27
N ALA A 107 31.71 -42.75 27.65
CA ALA A 107 32.56 -41.86 26.85
C ALA A 107 31.82 -41.37 25.59
N ASP A 108 31.12 -42.25 24.89
CA ASP A 108 30.32 -41.87 23.69
C ASP A 108 29.18 -40.92 24.06
N ARG A 109 28.48 -41.16 25.18
CA ARG A 109 27.46 -40.25 25.69
C ARG A 109 28.01 -38.84 25.98
N THR A 110 29.23 -38.74 26.48
CA THR A 110 29.87 -37.44 26.70
C THR A 110 30.10 -36.72 25.38
N THR A 111 30.50 -37.45 24.33
CA THR A 111 30.69 -36.85 22.99
C THR A 111 29.34 -36.44 22.39
N LEU A 112 28.30 -37.27 22.53
CA LEU A 112 26.94 -36.89 22.09
C LEU A 112 26.40 -35.67 22.84
N ASN A 113 26.72 -35.55 24.14
CA ASN A 113 26.31 -34.39 24.93
C ASN A 113 27.03 -33.12 24.55
N GLN A 114 28.27 -33.19 24.06
CA GLN A 114 28.97 -32.02 23.53
C GLN A 114 28.22 -31.49 22.29
N GLU A 115 27.93 -32.37 21.30
CA GLU A 115 27.14 -31.96 20.13
C GLU A 115 25.75 -31.40 20.54
N PHE A 116 25.10 -32.02 21.52
CA PHE A 116 23.85 -31.55 22.04
C PHE A 116 23.88 -30.15 22.65
N THR A 117 24.94 -29.88 23.43
CA THR A 117 25.18 -28.53 24.01
C THR A 117 25.46 -27.48 22.95
N ASP A 118 26.27 -27.84 21.95
CA ASP A 118 26.58 -26.94 20.83
C ASP A 118 25.30 -26.58 20.04
N LEU A 119 24.40 -27.54 19.87
CA LEU A 119 23.08 -27.31 19.24
C LEU A 119 22.16 -26.42 20.09
N ILE A 120 22.19 -26.52 21.43
CA ILE A 120 21.48 -25.58 22.33
C ILE A 120 22.00 -24.14 22.10
N ASN A 121 23.33 -23.97 22.09
CA ASN A 121 23.95 -22.66 21.86
C ASN A 121 23.58 -22.10 20.48
N GLU A 122 23.47 -22.97 19.47
CA GLU A 122 23.08 -22.56 18.12
C GLU A 122 21.62 -22.08 18.06
N ILE A 123 20.69 -22.74 18.80
CA ILE A 123 19.30 -22.24 18.93
C ILE A 123 19.29 -20.83 19.52
N ASP A 124 20.04 -20.59 20.60
CA ASP A 124 20.13 -19.28 21.22
C ASP A 124 20.75 -18.25 20.27
N ARG A 125 21.78 -18.63 19.51
CA ARG A 125 22.40 -17.78 18.50
C ARG A 125 21.38 -17.38 17.42
N ILE A 126 20.62 -18.34 16.88
CA ILE A 126 19.59 -18.08 15.87
C ILE A 126 18.50 -17.15 16.44
N ALA A 127 18.02 -17.43 17.66
CA ALA A 127 16.99 -16.60 18.28
C ALA A 127 17.43 -15.15 18.49
N GLN A 128 18.68 -14.93 18.90
CA GLN A 128 19.26 -13.59 19.14
C GLN A 128 19.66 -12.87 17.86
N SER A 129 20.14 -13.60 16.84
CA SER A 129 20.60 -13.00 15.57
C SER A 129 19.45 -12.69 14.60
N THR A 130 18.27 -13.30 14.78
CA THR A 130 17.14 -13.09 13.88
C THR A 130 16.51 -11.73 14.13
N THR A 131 16.85 -10.78 13.24
CA THR A 131 16.36 -9.42 13.29
C THR A 131 15.76 -9.00 11.96
N PHE A 132 14.76 -8.14 12.01
CA PHE A 132 14.22 -7.45 10.85
C PHE A 132 14.20 -5.95 11.13
N ASN A 133 14.96 -5.19 10.34
CA ASN A 133 15.13 -3.74 10.54
C ASN A 133 15.48 -3.34 12.00
N GLY A 134 16.39 -4.10 12.63
CA GLY A 134 16.82 -3.87 14.02
C GLY A 134 15.86 -4.39 15.11
N VAL A 135 14.69 -4.89 14.74
CA VAL A 135 13.74 -5.50 15.68
C VAL A 135 14.02 -7.00 15.78
N ARG A 136 14.24 -7.48 17.00
CA ARG A 136 14.40 -8.92 17.28
C ARG A 136 13.07 -9.61 17.29
N LEU A 137 13.00 -10.78 16.64
CA LEU A 137 11.73 -11.48 16.42
C LEU A 137 11.52 -12.68 17.36
N LEU A 138 12.61 -13.30 17.84
CA LEU A 138 12.59 -14.64 18.47
C LEU A 138 13.22 -14.68 19.87
N ASP A 139 13.76 -13.59 20.38
CA ASP A 139 14.44 -13.54 21.69
C ASP A 139 13.52 -13.16 22.86
N GLY A 140 12.25 -12.85 22.58
CA GLY A 140 11.26 -12.47 23.58
C GLY A 140 11.39 -11.03 24.12
N THR A 141 12.37 -10.25 23.66
CA THR A 141 12.50 -8.83 24.01
C THR A 141 11.61 -7.93 23.19
N GLY A 142 11.11 -8.42 22.06
CA GLY A 142 10.23 -7.70 21.16
C GLY A 142 8.83 -7.55 21.77
N SER A 143 8.22 -6.39 21.50
CA SER A 143 6.81 -6.15 21.77
C SER A 143 5.94 -6.63 20.63
N THR A 144 4.62 -6.69 20.83
CA THR A 144 3.68 -6.94 19.73
C THR A 144 3.88 -5.92 18.61
N LEU A 145 4.20 -6.41 17.43
CA LEU A 145 4.37 -5.60 16.22
C LEU A 145 2.99 -5.32 15.63
N THR A 146 2.73 -4.06 15.33
CA THR A 146 1.46 -3.60 14.77
C THR A 146 1.67 -3.11 13.34
N PHE A 147 1.06 -3.76 12.38
CA PHE A 147 1.07 -3.35 10.97
C PHE A 147 -0.18 -2.56 10.67
N GLN A 148 -0.03 -1.31 10.24
CA GLN A 148 -1.13 -0.47 9.78
C GLN A 148 -1.49 -0.88 8.36
N VAL A 149 -2.61 -1.57 8.21
CA VAL A 149 -3.12 -2.13 6.95
C VAL A 149 -4.46 -1.53 6.52
N GLY A 150 -4.96 -0.54 7.24
CA GLY A 150 -6.16 0.21 6.91
C GLY A 150 -5.87 1.70 6.88
N THR A 151 -6.85 2.49 6.41
CA THR A 151 -6.78 3.95 6.31
C THR A 151 -7.29 4.67 7.56
N GLY A 152 -7.90 3.94 8.50
CA GLY A 152 -8.41 4.45 9.77
C GLY A 152 -7.44 4.23 10.93
N THR A 153 -7.93 4.44 12.15
CA THR A 153 -7.16 4.34 13.40
C THR A 153 -7.69 3.27 14.35
N THR A 154 -8.64 2.43 13.90
CA THR A 154 -9.29 1.45 14.76
C THR A 154 -8.42 0.20 14.89
N THR A 155 -7.96 -0.07 16.12
CA THR A 155 -7.16 -1.28 16.40
C THR A 155 -7.98 -2.55 16.11
N GLY A 156 -7.36 -3.50 15.43
CA GLY A 156 -7.99 -4.77 15.05
C GLY A 156 -8.81 -4.75 13.76
N ILE A 157 -9.18 -3.56 13.26
CA ILE A 157 -9.78 -3.36 11.93
C ILE A 157 -8.72 -2.85 10.96
N ASP A 158 -8.09 -1.73 11.31
CA ASP A 158 -7.08 -1.08 10.48
C ASP A 158 -5.66 -1.59 10.74
N THR A 159 -5.50 -2.45 11.75
CA THR A 159 -4.20 -2.98 12.14
C THR A 159 -4.20 -4.50 12.25
N ILE A 160 -3.11 -5.12 11.83
CA ILE A 160 -2.81 -6.53 12.10
C ILE A 160 -1.66 -6.57 13.10
N GLN A 161 -1.88 -7.30 14.18
CA GLN A 161 -0.88 -7.48 15.23
C GLN A 161 -0.21 -8.84 15.10
N LEU A 162 1.10 -8.85 15.27
CA LEU A 162 1.94 -10.04 15.36
C LEU A 162 2.74 -9.96 16.66
N SER A 163 2.51 -10.92 17.55
CA SER A 163 3.31 -11.06 18.77
C SER A 163 4.66 -11.66 18.42
N THR A 164 5.73 -11.04 18.85
CA THR A 164 7.07 -11.66 18.83
C THR A 164 7.07 -12.83 19.81
N SER A 165 7.83 -13.86 19.51
CA SER A 165 7.88 -15.07 20.31
C SER A 165 9.25 -15.22 20.94
N ASN A 166 9.29 -15.86 22.11
CA ASN A 166 10.54 -16.22 22.75
C ASN A 166 10.84 -17.70 22.46
N THR A 167 11.88 -17.95 21.69
CA THR A 167 12.36 -19.29 21.32
C THR A 167 13.77 -19.56 21.83
N LEU A 168 14.24 -18.81 22.83
CA LEU A 168 15.47 -19.10 23.52
C LEU A 168 15.44 -20.48 24.17
N ALA A 169 16.57 -21.14 24.24
CA ALA A 169 16.72 -22.45 24.86
C ALA A 169 16.21 -22.49 26.29
N SER A 170 16.38 -21.40 27.04
CA SER A 170 15.84 -21.25 28.41
C SER A 170 14.32 -21.31 28.45
N THR A 171 13.61 -20.66 27.50
CA THR A 171 12.16 -20.66 27.41
C THR A 171 11.59 -21.99 26.89
N LEU A 172 12.33 -22.63 26.02
CA LEU A 172 11.99 -23.97 25.50
C LEU A 172 12.30 -25.10 26.50
N GLY A 173 12.90 -24.77 27.67
CA GLY A 173 13.25 -25.74 28.70
C GLY A 173 14.50 -26.59 28.38
N LEU A 174 15.31 -26.15 27.42
CA LEU A 174 16.45 -26.91 26.91
C LEU A 174 17.75 -26.63 27.68
N ALA A 175 17.85 -25.49 28.37
CA ALA A 175 19.08 -25.01 28.99
C ALA A 175 19.65 -25.93 30.09
N SER A 176 18.82 -26.75 30.71
CA SER A 176 19.22 -27.69 31.79
C SER A 176 19.27 -29.16 31.35
N LEU A 177 19.09 -29.42 30.06
CA LEU A 177 19.09 -30.78 29.54
C LEU A 177 20.51 -31.32 29.40
N ASP A 178 20.73 -32.53 29.85
CA ASP A 178 21.96 -33.29 29.73
C ASP A 178 21.64 -34.73 29.31
N ILE A 179 22.27 -35.18 28.23
CA ILE A 179 22.16 -36.55 27.70
C ILE A 179 23.40 -37.37 27.95
N GLY A 180 24.39 -36.79 28.66
CA GLY A 180 25.64 -37.43 29.02
C GLY A 180 25.47 -38.53 30.07
N SER A 181 26.61 -38.94 30.64
CA SER A 181 26.65 -40.04 31.60
C SER A 181 25.93 -39.75 32.92
N GLY A 182 25.74 -38.48 33.29
CA GLY A 182 25.00 -38.05 34.48
C GLY A 182 23.59 -37.56 34.19
N GLY A 183 23.20 -37.46 32.92
CA GLY A 183 21.93 -36.93 32.45
C GLY A 183 20.82 -38.00 32.29
N ASN A 184 19.65 -37.54 31.92
CA ASN A 184 18.50 -38.40 31.64
C ASN A 184 17.97 -38.16 30.20
N PRO A 185 18.40 -38.99 29.23
CA PRO A 185 17.96 -38.87 27.84
C PRO A 185 16.44 -38.98 27.64
N SER A 186 15.73 -39.75 28.51
CA SER A 186 14.27 -39.87 28.40
C SER A 186 13.55 -38.55 28.76
N ILE A 187 14.07 -37.80 29.72
CA ILE A 187 13.54 -36.47 30.05
C ILE A 187 13.83 -35.51 28.87
N ALA A 188 15.02 -35.60 28.30
CA ALA A 188 15.40 -34.75 27.14
C ALA A 188 14.45 -35.00 25.96
N ILE A 189 14.10 -36.26 25.63
CA ILE A 189 13.16 -36.59 24.55
C ILE A 189 11.79 -35.92 24.80
N ASN A 190 11.23 -36.07 26.00
CA ASN A 190 9.93 -35.49 26.33
C ASN A 190 9.94 -33.95 26.25
N THR A 191 11.01 -33.30 26.74
CA THR A 191 11.16 -31.85 26.70
C THR A 191 11.33 -31.34 25.27
N LEU A 192 12.08 -32.09 24.44
CA LEU A 192 12.26 -31.77 23.02
C LEU A 192 10.95 -31.87 22.25
N ASP A 193 10.09 -32.88 22.55
CA ASP A 193 8.77 -32.99 21.94
C ASP A 193 7.88 -31.80 22.31
N GLN A 194 7.97 -31.30 23.53
CA GLN A 194 7.27 -30.05 23.94
C GLN A 194 7.84 -28.83 23.23
N ALA A 195 9.16 -28.71 23.09
CA ALA A 195 9.83 -27.63 22.38
C ALA A 195 9.44 -27.61 20.89
N ILE A 196 9.44 -28.77 20.21
CA ILE A 196 9.01 -28.91 18.81
C ILE A 196 7.55 -28.45 18.66
N ASN A 197 6.67 -28.85 19.58
CA ASN A 197 5.29 -28.38 19.58
C ASN A 197 5.16 -26.89 19.83
N ALA A 198 5.99 -26.29 20.69
CA ALA A 198 6.02 -24.86 20.93
C ALA A 198 6.46 -24.08 19.69
N VAL A 199 7.57 -24.48 19.06
CA VAL A 199 8.06 -23.88 17.81
C VAL A 199 7.03 -24.02 16.69
N SER A 200 6.38 -25.18 16.56
CA SER A 200 5.33 -25.40 15.55
C SER A 200 4.12 -24.46 15.75
N ARG A 201 3.72 -24.19 16.99
CA ARG A 201 2.66 -23.20 17.29
C ARG A 201 3.07 -21.79 16.86
N VAL A 202 4.30 -21.39 17.15
CA VAL A 202 4.81 -20.08 16.72
C VAL A 202 4.83 -19.97 15.19
N ARG A 203 5.32 -21.00 14.50
CA ARG A 203 5.27 -21.06 13.01
C ARG A 203 3.83 -20.95 12.50
N GLY A 204 2.89 -21.63 13.15
CA GLY A 204 1.47 -21.51 12.81
C GLY A 204 0.93 -20.08 12.94
N GLN A 205 1.37 -19.33 13.96
CA GLN A 205 1.00 -17.93 14.14
C GLN A 205 1.57 -17.03 13.04
N PHE A 206 2.84 -17.24 12.66
CA PHE A 206 3.47 -16.51 11.54
C PHE A 206 2.75 -16.80 10.22
N GLY A 207 2.46 -18.09 9.93
CA GLY A 207 1.72 -18.48 8.73
C GLY A 207 0.31 -17.89 8.69
N ALA A 208 -0.41 -17.91 9.81
CA ALA A 208 -1.73 -17.28 9.92
C ALA A 208 -1.68 -15.76 9.68
N ALA A 209 -0.67 -15.07 10.25
CA ALA A 209 -0.46 -13.64 10.02
C ALA A 209 -0.15 -13.34 8.54
N GLN A 210 0.70 -14.15 7.90
CA GLN A 210 1.02 -14.01 6.48
C GLN A 210 -0.23 -14.18 5.60
N ASN A 211 -1.07 -15.20 5.85
CA ASN A 211 -2.31 -15.38 5.11
C ASN A 211 -3.27 -14.21 5.28
N ARG A 212 -3.40 -13.69 6.51
CA ARG A 212 -4.22 -12.50 6.78
C ARG A 212 -3.70 -11.28 6.02
N LEU A 213 -2.38 -11.02 6.04
CA LEU A 213 -1.75 -9.93 5.30
C LEU A 213 -1.97 -10.06 3.79
N THR A 214 -1.82 -11.27 3.23
CA THR A 214 -2.06 -11.53 1.80
C THR A 214 -3.50 -11.26 1.41
N THR A 215 -4.46 -11.73 2.20
CA THR A 215 -5.89 -11.47 1.96
C THR A 215 -6.21 -9.97 2.06
N THR A 216 -5.60 -9.28 3.02
CA THR A 216 -5.77 -7.84 3.19
C THR A 216 -5.22 -7.08 1.99
N ILE A 217 -4.04 -7.46 1.47
CA ILE A 217 -3.47 -6.85 0.25
C ILE A 217 -4.45 -6.98 -0.93
N ALA A 218 -5.01 -8.17 -1.14
CA ALA A 218 -5.98 -8.40 -2.22
C ALA A 218 -7.21 -7.47 -2.10
N ASN A 219 -7.76 -7.35 -0.88
CA ASN A 219 -8.89 -6.45 -0.62
C ASN A 219 -8.52 -4.97 -0.85
N LEU A 220 -7.33 -4.55 -0.40
CA LEU A 220 -6.86 -3.17 -0.57
C LEU A 220 -6.60 -2.83 -2.05
N GLN A 221 -6.15 -3.80 -2.85
CA GLN A 221 -5.98 -3.63 -4.30
C GLN A 221 -7.32 -3.37 -4.99
N ILE A 222 -8.35 -4.19 -4.69
CA ILE A 222 -9.71 -3.99 -5.20
C ILE A 222 -10.27 -2.63 -4.76
N GLN A 223 -10.05 -2.25 -3.51
CA GLN A 223 -10.48 -0.94 -3.00
C GLN A 223 -9.79 0.20 -3.74
N THR A 224 -8.47 0.09 -3.98
CA THR A 224 -7.70 1.10 -4.72
C THR A 224 -8.22 1.25 -6.14
N GLU A 225 -8.52 0.15 -6.83
CA GLU A 225 -9.09 0.16 -8.18
C GLU A 225 -10.45 0.86 -8.21
N ASN A 226 -11.35 0.51 -7.29
CA ASN A 226 -12.68 1.12 -7.21
C ASN A 226 -12.62 2.62 -6.88
N LEU A 227 -11.74 3.03 -5.96
CA LEU A 227 -11.54 4.44 -5.62
C LEU A 227 -10.95 5.22 -6.79
N SER A 228 -9.97 4.65 -7.48
CA SER A 228 -9.37 5.28 -8.67
C SER A 228 -10.38 5.41 -9.81
N ALA A 229 -11.21 4.39 -10.04
CA ALA A 229 -12.29 4.46 -11.01
C ALA A 229 -13.36 5.50 -10.63
N ALA A 230 -13.64 5.67 -9.33
CA ALA A 230 -14.57 6.71 -8.86
C ALA A 230 -13.95 8.11 -9.00
N GLU A 231 -12.66 8.28 -8.71
CA GLU A 231 -11.92 9.53 -8.92
C GLU A 231 -11.94 9.93 -10.40
N SER A 232 -11.62 8.99 -11.30
CA SER A 232 -11.61 9.18 -12.76
C SER A 232 -12.97 9.67 -13.26
N ARG A 233 -14.06 9.03 -12.86
CA ARG A 233 -15.43 9.47 -13.27
C ARG A 233 -15.78 10.91 -12.84
N ILE A 234 -15.18 11.39 -11.75
CA ILE A 234 -15.43 12.76 -11.27
C ILE A 234 -14.51 13.75 -11.98
N ARG A 235 -13.22 13.42 -12.09
CA ARG A 235 -12.17 14.38 -12.42
C ARG A 235 -11.70 14.33 -13.85
N ASP A 236 -11.72 13.17 -14.51
CA ASP A 236 -11.16 13.02 -15.84
C ASP A 236 -12.08 13.58 -16.92
N VAL A 237 -11.48 14.05 -18.00
CA VAL A 237 -12.20 14.59 -19.16
C VAL A 237 -12.51 13.47 -20.16
N ASP A 238 -13.73 13.49 -20.71
CA ASP A 238 -14.02 12.73 -21.93
C ASP A 238 -13.45 13.50 -23.12
N VAL A 239 -12.36 12.99 -23.66
CA VAL A 239 -11.63 13.61 -24.78
C VAL A 239 -12.50 13.76 -26.03
N ALA A 240 -13.41 12.80 -26.32
CA ALA A 240 -14.27 12.87 -27.50
C ALA A 240 -15.31 14.01 -27.37
N VAL A 241 -15.89 14.16 -26.21
CA VAL A 241 -16.83 15.25 -25.90
C VAL A 241 -16.12 16.59 -25.93
N GLU A 242 -14.96 16.70 -25.31
CA GLU A 242 -14.23 17.96 -25.19
C GLU A 242 -13.61 18.42 -26.53
N THR A 243 -13.14 17.51 -27.39
CA THR A 243 -12.67 17.84 -28.75
C THR A 243 -13.81 18.30 -29.65
N SER A 244 -15.01 17.71 -29.53
CA SER A 244 -16.19 18.19 -30.23
C SER A 244 -16.59 19.61 -29.76
N ALA A 245 -16.50 19.87 -28.44
CA ALA A 245 -16.74 21.20 -27.89
C ALA A 245 -15.69 22.22 -28.35
N LEU A 246 -14.41 21.84 -28.39
CA LEU A 246 -13.31 22.65 -28.92
C LEU A 246 -13.55 23.04 -30.36
N THR A 247 -13.88 22.08 -31.24
CA THR A 247 -14.15 22.34 -32.66
C THR A 247 -15.32 23.31 -32.83
N ARG A 248 -16.42 23.07 -32.10
CA ARG A 248 -17.59 23.97 -32.10
C ARG A 248 -17.23 25.38 -31.68
N ASN A 249 -16.49 25.54 -30.58
CA ASN A 249 -16.09 26.85 -30.07
C ASN A 249 -15.10 27.56 -31.00
N SER A 250 -14.21 26.82 -31.69
CA SER A 250 -13.32 27.36 -32.72
C SER A 250 -14.11 27.91 -33.92
N ILE A 251 -15.11 27.19 -34.41
CA ILE A 251 -16.00 27.65 -35.48
C ILE A 251 -16.78 28.90 -35.04
N LEU A 252 -17.32 28.89 -33.81
CA LEU A 252 -18.04 30.03 -33.24
C LEU A 252 -17.16 31.26 -33.07
N GLN A 253 -15.89 31.08 -32.71
CA GLN A 253 -14.93 32.19 -32.63
C GLN A 253 -14.70 32.81 -34.01
N GLN A 254 -14.47 31.99 -35.04
CA GLN A 254 -14.27 32.47 -36.41
C GLN A 254 -15.53 33.22 -36.92
N ALA A 255 -16.71 32.70 -36.66
CA ALA A 255 -17.99 33.34 -36.98
C ALA A 255 -18.18 34.66 -36.22
N ALA A 256 -17.85 34.69 -34.94
CA ALA A 256 -17.93 35.92 -34.12
C ALA A 256 -17.02 37.01 -34.62
N ILE A 257 -15.78 36.65 -35.04
CA ILE A 257 -14.85 37.62 -35.65
C ILE A 257 -15.41 38.21 -36.96
N SER A 258 -16.00 37.33 -37.81
CA SER A 258 -16.62 37.77 -39.06
C SER A 258 -17.83 38.71 -38.80
N ILE A 259 -18.70 38.35 -37.85
CA ILE A 259 -19.84 39.17 -37.46
C ILE A 259 -19.38 40.51 -36.87
N LEU A 260 -18.31 40.51 -36.05
CA LEU A 260 -17.73 41.73 -35.50
C LEU A 260 -17.23 42.66 -36.59
N ALA A 261 -16.50 42.10 -37.60
CA ALA A 261 -16.06 42.87 -38.75
C ALA A 261 -17.28 43.49 -39.52
N GLN A 262 -18.32 42.68 -39.75
CA GLN A 262 -19.55 43.16 -40.40
C GLN A 262 -20.27 44.23 -39.57
N ALA A 263 -20.34 44.07 -38.27
CA ALA A 263 -20.99 45.04 -37.38
C ALA A 263 -20.24 46.39 -37.35
N ASN A 264 -18.91 46.35 -37.49
CA ASN A 264 -18.09 47.57 -37.53
C ASN A 264 -18.24 48.36 -38.85
N THR A 265 -18.62 47.72 -39.96
CA THR A 265 -18.85 48.41 -41.24
C THR A 265 -20.26 49.02 -41.37
N GLN A 266 -21.24 48.56 -40.57
CA GLN A 266 -22.63 49.08 -40.62
C GLN A 266 -22.75 50.61 -40.39
N PRO A 267 -22.07 51.23 -39.42
CA PRO A 267 -22.15 52.67 -39.24
C PRO A 267 -21.54 53.50 -40.42
N GLN A 268 -20.58 52.92 -41.13
CA GLN A 268 -19.94 53.55 -42.29
C GLN A 268 -20.94 53.66 -43.46
N ALA A 269 -21.74 52.58 -43.70
CA ALA A 269 -22.79 52.61 -44.70
C ALA A 269 -23.88 53.66 -44.38
N ALA A 270 -24.19 53.90 -43.10
CA ALA A 270 -25.13 54.94 -42.68
C ALA A 270 -24.56 56.33 -42.91
N LEU A 271 -23.24 56.53 -42.72
CA LEU A 271 -22.58 57.83 -43.02
C LEU A 271 -22.56 58.14 -44.53
N GLN A 272 -22.39 57.11 -45.37
CA GLN A 272 -22.42 57.29 -46.84
C GLN A 272 -23.83 57.71 -47.32
N LEU A 273 -24.91 57.20 -46.71
CA LEU A 273 -26.27 57.58 -47.03
C LEU A 273 -26.65 59.00 -46.55
N LEU A 274 -25.91 59.54 -45.62
CA LEU A 274 -26.07 60.92 -45.14
C LEU A 274 -25.26 61.94 -45.95
N GLN A 275 -24.30 61.48 -46.74
CA GLN A 275 -23.44 62.31 -47.60
C GLN A 275 -23.90 62.30 -49.08
N SER A 276 -24.82 61.44 -49.45
CA SER A 276 -25.48 61.44 -50.75
C SER A 276 -26.83 62.17 -50.67
#